data_b19d91c60c6f23103737c070dc3c446b
#
_entry.id   b19d91c60c6f23103737c070dc3c446b
#
_cell.length_a   1.000
_cell.length_b   1.000
_cell.length_c   1.000
_cell.angle_alpha   90.00
_cell.angle_beta   90.00
_cell.angle_gamma   90.00
#
_symmetry.space_group_name_H-M   'P 1'
#
loop_
_entity.id
_entity.type
_entity.pdbx_description
1 polymer ?
#
loop_
_entity_poly.entity_id
_entity_poly.type
_entity_poly.pdbx_seq_one_letter_code
_entity_poly.pdbx_strand_id
1 'polypeptide(L)'
;MKTTNHGCTARRTALAVLGAGALAAVLPQAAQAQAFPNKPIRWVVPYAAGGGADANARLLAQPVSVLLGQPIVVENKPGASGVLAAQAVIQAPADGYTLLFDTFPYAVNAVLRKLPFDPFKDLVPVSQAINMPNILVVPAAAPYKTFEEMLDYARAHPGKLDYASYGAGGSAHLAAELLRRDAGIDWVHVPYKGGAPAITDLLAGQVSAYFANPVSGLPYVQSGKLRALATTGARRMEALPDVPTVRESGYKDFEVVEWNGFFAPAGTPQAVIDRLSSAVQEATRQPEVRKRLVGMGIEPVGNSPQEFRTFLDGQISRWGALVKANRITVD
;
A
#
# COMPACT_ATOMS: atom_id res chain seq x y z
N MET A 1 90.97 31.58 37.77
CA MET A 1 90.19 30.38 37.78
C MET A 1 88.84 30.71 37.13
N LYS A 2 88.64 30.29 35.88
CA LYS A 2 87.36 30.52 35.13
C LYS A 2 86.55 29.21 35.12
N THR A 3 85.38 29.25 35.72
CA THR A 3 84.44 28.15 35.58
C THR A 3 83.32 28.56 34.62
N THR A 4 83.25 27.91 33.51
CA THR A 4 82.31 28.12 32.42
C THR A 4 81.02 27.33 32.69
N ASN A 5 79.92 28.03 32.67
CA ASN A 5 78.59 27.53 32.91
C ASN A 5 77.92 27.18 31.55
N HIS A 6 77.93 25.90 31.16
CA HIS A 6 77.29 25.40 29.97
C HIS A 6 76.27 24.35 30.31
N GLY A 7 75.05 24.75 30.68
CA GLY A 7 74.10 23.77 31.13
C GLY A 7 72.61 24.12 30.99
N CYS A 8 72.22 25.22 30.36
CA CYS A 8 70.83 25.68 30.48
C CYS A 8 70.05 25.82 29.13
N THR A 9 70.68 25.65 28.00
CA THR A 9 70.02 25.85 26.67
C THR A 9 69.44 24.54 26.07
N ALA A 10 69.99 23.36 26.43
CA ALA A 10 69.61 22.08 25.84
C ALA A 10 68.25 21.53 26.39
N ARG A 11 67.81 21.96 27.59
CA ARG A 11 66.53 21.47 28.16
C ARG A 11 65.28 22.20 27.65
N ARG A 12 65.44 23.42 27.14
CA ARG A 12 64.28 24.18 26.64
C ARG A 12 63.84 23.81 25.22
N THR A 13 64.75 23.31 24.39
CA THR A 13 64.47 22.87 23.04
C THR A 13 63.81 21.47 22.99
N ALA A 14 64.10 20.58 23.95
CA ALA A 14 63.51 19.26 24.00
C ALA A 14 62.01 19.24 24.40
N LEU A 15 61.57 20.22 25.23
CA LEU A 15 60.18 20.35 25.65
C LEU A 15 59.26 20.99 24.59
N ALA A 16 59.80 21.78 23.65
CA ALA A 16 59.01 22.41 22.59
C ALA A 16 58.70 21.43 21.42
N VAL A 17 59.48 20.38 21.23
CA VAL A 17 59.27 19.38 20.15
C VAL A 17 58.25 18.32 20.59
N LEU A 18 58.11 18.02 21.87
CA LEU A 18 57.09 17.08 22.40
C LEU A 18 55.71 17.69 22.48
N GLY A 19 55.54 19.01 22.55
CA GLY A 19 54.24 19.69 22.53
C GLY A 19 53.59 19.81 21.17
N ALA A 20 54.38 19.83 20.08
CA ALA A 20 53.87 19.94 18.69
C ALA A 20 53.38 18.60 18.11
N GLY A 21 53.86 17.46 18.64
CA GLY A 21 53.42 16.13 18.22
C GLY A 21 52.10 15.66 18.80
N ALA A 22 51.65 16.24 19.92
CA ALA A 22 50.41 15.83 20.60
C ALA A 22 49.16 16.54 20.08
N LEU A 23 49.28 17.66 19.32
CA LEU A 23 48.11 18.38 18.76
C LEU A 23 47.67 17.86 17.38
N ALA A 24 48.47 17.00 16.72
CA ALA A 24 48.15 16.47 15.39
C ALA A 24 47.25 15.20 15.42
N ALA A 25 46.89 14.68 16.59
CA ALA A 25 46.16 13.38 16.71
C ALA A 25 44.65 13.48 16.99
N VAL A 26 44.05 14.68 16.96
CA VAL A 26 42.60 14.86 17.08
C VAL A 26 42.07 15.45 15.78
N LEU A 27 42.35 14.78 14.66
CA LEU A 27 41.48 14.92 13.50
C LEU A 27 40.16 14.20 13.87
N PRO A 28 39.03 14.90 13.84
CA PRO A 28 37.77 14.18 13.95
C PRO A 28 37.77 13.14 12.82
N GLN A 29 37.77 11.85 13.17
CA GLN A 29 37.40 10.83 12.21
C GLN A 29 36.03 11.28 11.69
N ALA A 30 36.01 11.80 10.46
CA ALA A 30 34.76 12.01 9.76
C ALA A 30 34.02 10.67 9.88
N ALA A 31 32.98 10.66 10.73
CA ALA A 31 32.10 9.51 10.84
C ALA A 31 31.65 9.26 9.40
N GLN A 32 32.21 8.27 8.74
CA GLN A 32 31.69 7.83 7.45
C GLN A 32 30.25 7.46 7.76
N ALA A 33 29.34 8.32 7.31
CA ALA A 33 27.91 8.04 7.39
C ALA A 33 27.74 6.67 6.74
N GLN A 34 27.50 5.65 7.55
CA GLN A 34 27.33 4.29 7.06
C GLN A 34 26.28 4.34 5.97
N ALA A 35 26.64 3.92 4.75
CA ALA A 35 25.73 3.98 3.62
C ALA A 35 24.43 3.23 3.95
N PHE A 36 23.32 3.92 3.81
CA PHE A 36 22.00 3.30 3.98
C PHE A 36 21.65 2.43 2.77
N PRO A 37 21.10 1.20 2.98
CA PRO A 37 20.96 0.50 4.25
C PRO A 37 22.17 -0.39 4.60
N ASN A 38 22.44 -0.59 5.89
CA ASN A 38 23.53 -1.45 6.39
C ASN A 38 23.08 -2.52 7.39
N LYS A 39 21.77 -2.61 7.65
CA LYS A 39 21.12 -3.61 8.51
C LYS A 39 19.76 -4.01 7.93
N PRO A 40 19.13 -5.09 8.38
CA PRO A 40 17.81 -5.52 7.91
C PRO A 40 16.75 -4.41 8.06
N ILE A 41 15.84 -4.34 7.07
CA ILE A 41 14.72 -3.42 7.05
C ILE A 41 13.44 -4.17 7.43
N ARG A 42 12.65 -3.59 8.33
CA ARG A 42 11.38 -4.15 8.80
C ARG A 42 10.20 -3.49 8.06
N TRP A 43 9.36 -4.33 7.47
CA TRP A 43 8.08 -3.91 6.90
C TRP A 43 6.94 -4.36 7.81
N VAL A 44 6.23 -3.41 8.40
CA VAL A 44 5.10 -3.66 9.27
C VAL A 44 3.83 -3.69 8.42
N VAL A 45 3.14 -4.85 8.43
CA VAL A 45 1.91 -5.09 7.68
C VAL A 45 0.73 -5.12 8.65
N PRO A 46 -0.31 -4.29 8.47
CA PRO A 46 -1.40 -4.13 9.44
C PRO A 46 -2.44 -5.26 9.45
N TYR A 47 -2.13 -6.38 8.81
CA TYR A 47 -3.06 -7.51 8.62
C TYR A 47 -2.42 -8.83 9.04
N ALA A 48 -3.28 -9.84 9.28
CA ALA A 48 -2.82 -11.17 9.64
C ALA A 48 -1.94 -11.80 8.55
N ALA A 49 -0.99 -12.62 8.97
CA ALA A 49 -0.16 -13.41 8.08
C ALA A 49 -1.03 -14.33 7.19
N GLY A 50 -0.63 -14.52 5.94
CA GLY A 50 -1.36 -15.28 4.93
C GLY A 50 -2.51 -14.51 4.25
N GLY A 51 -2.81 -13.29 4.67
CA GLY A 51 -3.74 -12.40 3.97
C GLY A 51 -3.14 -11.77 2.71
N GLY A 52 -3.98 -11.15 1.87
CA GLY A 52 -3.55 -10.56 0.61
C GLY A 52 -2.43 -9.52 0.75
N ALA A 53 -2.52 -8.63 1.75
CA ALA A 53 -1.48 -7.64 2.00
C ALA A 53 -0.15 -8.28 2.44
N ASP A 54 -0.19 -9.33 3.27
CA ASP A 54 1.00 -10.09 3.66
C ASP A 54 1.64 -10.80 2.46
N ALA A 55 0.84 -11.44 1.63
CA ALA A 55 1.31 -12.10 0.40
C ALA A 55 1.97 -11.10 -0.56
N ASN A 56 1.37 -9.92 -0.76
CA ASN A 56 1.91 -8.85 -1.59
C ASN A 56 3.21 -8.29 -1.01
N ALA A 57 3.27 -8.04 0.30
CA ALA A 57 4.49 -7.60 0.98
C ALA A 57 5.63 -8.60 0.78
N ARG A 58 5.38 -9.90 1.00
CA ARG A 58 6.41 -10.95 0.82
C ARG A 58 6.83 -11.13 -0.63
N LEU A 59 5.91 -10.96 -1.59
CA LEU A 59 6.21 -11.00 -3.02
C LEU A 59 7.19 -9.89 -3.40
N LEU A 60 7.01 -8.68 -2.85
CA LEU A 60 7.86 -7.51 -3.12
C LEU A 60 9.14 -7.51 -2.27
N ALA A 61 9.13 -8.14 -1.10
CA ALA A 61 10.26 -8.11 -0.16
C ALA A 61 11.54 -8.69 -0.78
N GLN A 62 11.44 -9.80 -1.49
CA GLN A 62 12.61 -10.46 -2.07
C GLN A 62 13.30 -9.62 -3.15
N PRO A 63 12.62 -9.12 -4.22
CA PRO A 63 13.28 -8.28 -5.21
C PRO A 63 13.80 -6.95 -4.64
N VAL A 64 13.07 -6.31 -3.72
CA VAL A 64 13.53 -5.08 -3.06
C VAL A 64 14.73 -5.36 -2.15
N SER A 65 14.77 -6.50 -1.45
CA SER A 65 15.91 -6.93 -0.64
C SER A 65 17.19 -7.04 -1.47
N VAL A 66 17.10 -7.65 -2.66
CA VAL A 66 18.24 -7.77 -3.59
C VAL A 66 18.73 -6.39 -4.02
N LEU A 67 17.84 -5.47 -4.38
CA LEU A 67 18.19 -4.12 -4.82
C LEU A 67 18.78 -3.26 -3.71
N LEU A 68 18.35 -3.46 -2.47
CA LEU A 68 18.88 -2.73 -1.32
C LEU A 68 20.14 -3.38 -0.72
N GLY A 69 20.42 -4.65 -1.05
CA GLY A 69 21.55 -5.40 -0.49
C GLY A 69 21.35 -5.75 0.99
N GLN A 70 20.13 -5.67 1.51
CA GLN A 70 19.81 -5.96 2.90
C GLN A 70 18.53 -6.79 3.01
N PRO A 71 18.44 -7.72 3.97
CA PRO A 71 17.23 -8.49 4.21
C PRO A 71 16.04 -7.60 4.56
N ILE A 72 14.84 -7.98 4.06
CA ILE A 72 13.57 -7.38 4.45
C ILE A 72 12.81 -8.38 5.33
N VAL A 73 12.43 -7.94 6.53
CA VAL A 73 11.64 -8.72 7.49
C VAL A 73 10.21 -8.21 7.49
N VAL A 74 9.27 -9.05 7.04
CA VAL A 74 7.83 -8.74 7.07
C VAL A 74 7.27 -9.14 8.44
N GLU A 75 6.79 -8.14 9.19
CA GLU A 75 6.14 -8.28 10.50
C GLU A 75 4.66 -7.96 10.41
N ASN A 76 3.81 -8.92 10.75
CA ASN A 76 2.37 -8.70 10.78
C ASN A 76 1.94 -8.14 12.14
N LYS A 77 1.26 -6.98 12.13
CA LYS A 77 0.73 -6.30 13.32
C LYS A 77 -0.73 -5.91 13.11
N PRO A 78 -1.66 -6.89 13.15
CA PRO A 78 -3.07 -6.61 12.91
C PRO A 78 -3.70 -5.84 14.07
N GLY A 79 -4.78 -5.12 13.74
CA GLY A 79 -5.64 -4.47 14.73
C GLY A 79 -6.11 -3.08 14.33
N ALA A 80 -7.34 -2.76 14.73
CA ALA A 80 -8.01 -1.47 14.51
C ALA A 80 -7.91 -0.98 13.03
N SER A 81 -8.11 -1.88 12.07
CA SER A 81 -8.03 -1.57 10.63
C SER A 81 -6.72 -0.90 10.21
N GLY A 82 -5.58 -1.29 10.80
CA GLY A 82 -4.25 -0.77 10.47
C GLY A 82 -3.71 0.29 11.44
N VAL A 83 -4.54 0.88 12.29
CA VAL A 83 -4.14 1.96 13.22
C VAL A 83 -3.00 1.52 14.14
N LEU A 84 -3.01 0.29 14.67
CA LEU A 84 -1.96 -0.20 15.58
C LEU A 84 -0.60 -0.35 14.87
N ALA A 85 -0.60 -0.77 13.62
CA ALA A 85 0.61 -0.87 12.82
C ALA A 85 1.19 0.51 12.48
N ALA A 86 0.33 1.43 12.05
CA ALA A 86 0.71 2.81 11.77
C ALA A 86 1.33 3.48 13.01
N GLN A 87 0.71 3.37 14.18
CA GLN A 87 1.27 3.90 15.44
C GLN A 87 2.64 3.30 15.78
N ALA A 88 2.81 1.98 15.59
CA ALA A 88 4.09 1.33 15.85
C ALA A 88 5.21 1.83 14.92
N VAL A 89 4.88 2.17 13.67
CA VAL A 89 5.83 2.75 12.72
C VAL A 89 6.12 4.21 13.05
N ILE A 90 5.10 5.01 13.38
CA ILE A 90 5.27 6.42 13.80
C ILE A 90 6.20 6.54 15.02
N GLN A 91 6.15 5.59 15.95
CA GLN A 91 6.99 5.57 17.15
C GLN A 91 8.40 4.99 16.91
N ALA A 92 8.66 4.43 15.72
CA ALA A 92 9.97 3.91 15.37
C ALA A 92 10.96 5.06 15.02
N PRO A 93 12.28 4.82 15.09
CA PRO A 93 13.26 5.81 14.62
C PRO A 93 13.02 6.17 13.14
N ALA A 94 13.13 7.46 12.82
CA ALA A 94 12.99 7.99 11.46
C ALA A 94 14.29 7.78 10.65
N ASP A 95 14.78 6.54 10.61
CA ASP A 95 16.06 6.14 9.99
C ASP A 95 15.88 5.29 8.72
N GLY A 96 14.64 5.01 8.31
CA GLY A 96 14.29 4.22 7.13
C GLY A 96 14.32 2.69 7.32
N TYR A 97 14.64 2.19 8.51
CA TYR A 97 14.68 0.75 8.78
C TYR A 97 13.35 0.16 9.27
N THR A 98 12.35 0.99 9.47
CA THR A 98 10.98 0.54 9.76
C THR A 98 10.01 1.27 8.85
N LEU A 99 9.30 0.51 8.01
CA LEU A 99 8.30 1.03 7.09
C LEU A 99 6.94 0.41 7.40
N LEU A 100 5.89 1.19 7.20
CA LEU A 100 4.53 0.67 7.12
C LEU A 100 4.25 0.26 5.67
N PHE A 101 3.75 -0.96 5.47
CA PHE A 101 3.18 -1.40 4.20
C PHE A 101 1.67 -1.46 4.36
N ASP A 102 0.97 -0.41 3.96
CA ASP A 102 -0.47 -0.31 4.16
C ASP A 102 -1.25 -0.35 2.83
N THR A 103 -2.56 -0.31 2.95
CA THR A 103 -3.50 -0.58 1.87
C THR A 103 -4.60 0.48 1.82
N PHE A 104 -5.56 0.29 0.94
CA PHE A 104 -6.73 1.14 0.76
C PHE A 104 -7.38 1.67 2.06
N PRO A 105 -7.59 0.86 3.14
CA PRO A 105 -8.12 1.36 4.40
C PRO A 105 -7.35 2.51 5.06
N TYR A 106 -6.07 2.69 4.76
CA TYR A 106 -5.31 3.86 5.25
C TYR A 106 -5.98 5.18 4.87
N ALA A 107 -6.32 5.35 3.59
CA ALA A 107 -6.98 6.57 3.10
C ALA A 107 -8.42 6.70 3.62
N VAL A 108 -9.14 5.59 3.72
CA VAL A 108 -10.52 5.57 4.20
C VAL A 108 -10.61 5.85 5.70
N ASN A 109 -9.70 5.31 6.50
CA ASN A 109 -9.63 5.60 7.94
C ASN A 109 -9.39 7.07 8.23
N ALA A 110 -8.64 7.78 7.38
CA ALA A 110 -8.40 9.21 7.53
C ALA A 110 -9.70 10.05 7.48
N VAL A 111 -10.77 9.52 6.88
CA VAL A 111 -12.07 10.21 6.73
C VAL A 111 -13.19 9.58 7.56
N LEU A 112 -13.08 8.29 7.90
CA LEU A 112 -14.12 7.56 8.64
C LEU A 112 -13.88 7.51 10.15
N ARG A 113 -12.64 7.73 10.61
CA ARG A 113 -12.25 7.52 12.01
C ARG A 113 -11.57 8.75 12.60
N LYS A 114 -11.74 8.95 13.89
CA LYS A 114 -10.87 9.84 14.66
C LYS A 114 -9.58 9.07 14.96
N LEU A 115 -8.53 9.32 14.18
CA LEU A 115 -7.24 8.68 14.37
C LEU A 115 -6.47 9.28 15.55
N PRO A 116 -5.65 8.51 16.27
CA PRO A 116 -4.77 9.00 17.33
C PRO A 116 -3.46 9.60 16.78
N PHE A 117 -3.35 9.82 15.48
CA PHE A 117 -2.22 10.41 14.77
C PHE A 117 -2.73 11.16 13.52
N ASP A 118 -1.88 12.03 12.97
CA ASP A 118 -2.14 12.73 11.72
C ASP A 118 -1.56 11.92 10.54
N PRO A 119 -2.39 11.27 9.71
CA PRO A 119 -1.90 10.42 8.61
C PRO A 119 -1.11 11.20 7.54
N PHE A 120 -1.18 12.53 7.54
CA PHE A 120 -0.48 13.38 6.56
C PHE A 120 0.85 13.93 7.08
N LYS A 121 0.98 14.05 8.41
CA LYS A 121 2.15 14.65 9.06
C LYS A 121 3.07 13.64 9.71
N ASP A 122 2.50 12.58 10.29
CA ASP A 122 3.25 11.62 11.10
C ASP A 122 3.85 10.49 10.26
N LEU A 123 3.35 10.31 9.02
CA LEU A 123 3.87 9.34 8.04
C LEU A 123 4.15 10.02 6.71
N VAL A 124 5.29 9.67 6.09
CA VAL A 124 5.72 10.15 4.78
C VAL A 124 5.53 9.04 3.75
N PRO A 125 4.82 9.27 2.63
CA PRO A 125 4.70 8.30 1.56
C PRO A 125 6.07 8.06 0.90
N VAL A 126 6.41 6.79 0.66
CA VAL A 126 7.65 6.35 0.01
C VAL A 126 7.38 5.96 -1.44
N SER A 127 6.44 5.05 -1.67
CA SER A 127 6.02 4.62 -3.00
C SER A 127 4.73 3.81 -2.90
N GLN A 128 3.81 4.06 -3.81
CA GLN A 128 2.74 3.12 -4.10
C GLN A 128 3.31 2.00 -4.96
N ALA A 129 3.28 0.79 -4.45
CA ALA A 129 3.90 -0.35 -5.13
C ALA A 129 3.01 -0.96 -6.19
N ILE A 130 1.73 -1.15 -5.87
CA ILE A 130 0.77 -1.89 -6.71
C ILE A 130 -0.64 -1.31 -6.62
N ASN A 131 -1.42 -1.54 -7.68
CA ASN A 131 -2.87 -1.38 -7.73
C ASN A 131 -3.57 -2.71 -7.99
N MET A 132 -4.78 -2.84 -7.48
CA MET A 132 -5.65 -3.99 -7.66
C MET A 132 -7.08 -3.51 -7.93
N PRO A 133 -7.46 -3.31 -9.20
CA PRO A 133 -8.85 -3.05 -9.56
C PRO A 133 -9.72 -4.23 -9.12
N ASN A 134 -10.88 -3.96 -8.53
CA ASN A 134 -11.83 -5.04 -8.24
C ASN A 134 -12.51 -5.53 -9.52
N ILE A 135 -12.93 -6.78 -9.51
CA ILE A 135 -13.73 -7.40 -10.56
C ILE A 135 -15.16 -7.52 -10.04
N LEU A 136 -16.12 -6.90 -10.71
CA LEU A 136 -17.54 -7.17 -10.44
C LEU A 136 -17.86 -8.54 -10.99
N VAL A 137 -18.03 -9.49 -10.09
CA VAL A 137 -18.34 -10.88 -10.41
C VAL A 137 -19.75 -11.27 -9.95
N VAL A 138 -20.36 -12.15 -10.72
CA VAL A 138 -21.69 -12.74 -10.45
C VAL A 138 -21.63 -14.26 -10.66
N PRO A 139 -22.55 -15.06 -10.09
CA PRO A 139 -22.64 -16.48 -10.43
C PRO A 139 -22.76 -16.68 -11.97
N ALA A 140 -22.12 -17.70 -12.51
CA ALA A 140 -22.21 -18.00 -13.95
C ALA A 140 -23.65 -18.22 -14.42
N ALA A 141 -24.53 -18.69 -13.53
CA ALA A 141 -25.95 -18.94 -13.77
C ALA A 141 -26.85 -17.68 -13.64
N ALA A 142 -26.28 -16.50 -13.31
CA ALA A 142 -27.05 -15.26 -13.19
C ALA A 142 -27.81 -14.96 -14.49
N PRO A 143 -29.03 -14.39 -14.40
CA PRO A 143 -29.90 -14.17 -15.58
C PRO A 143 -29.36 -13.07 -16.52
N TYR A 144 -28.42 -12.28 -16.08
CA TYR A 144 -27.73 -11.23 -16.85
C TYR A 144 -26.31 -11.65 -17.20
N LYS A 145 -25.87 -11.27 -18.39
CA LYS A 145 -24.57 -11.66 -18.96
C LYS A 145 -23.60 -10.48 -19.11
N THR A 146 -24.12 -9.26 -19.15
CA THR A 146 -23.34 -8.02 -19.27
C THR A 146 -23.57 -7.12 -18.06
N PHE A 147 -22.73 -6.11 -17.93
CA PHE A 147 -22.86 -5.11 -16.88
C PHE A 147 -24.16 -4.29 -17.02
N GLU A 148 -24.51 -3.94 -18.25
CA GLU A 148 -25.73 -3.20 -18.58
C GLU A 148 -26.98 -4.00 -18.25
N GLU A 149 -27.02 -5.29 -18.65
CA GLU A 149 -28.14 -6.19 -18.32
C GLU A 149 -28.33 -6.35 -16.80
N MET A 150 -27.23 -6.40 -16.04
CA MET A 150 -27.31 -6.43 -14.56
C MET A 150 -27.91 -5.13 -14.00
N LEU A 151 -27.51 -3.98 -14.51
CA LEU A 151 -28.06 -2.70 -14.09
C LEU A 151 -29.54 -2.55 -14.42
N ASP A 152 -29.94 -2.99 -15.62
CA ASP A 152 -31.35 -2.98 -16.04
C ASP A 152 -32.18 -3.91 -15.16
N TYR A 153 -31.65 -5.09 -14.85
CA TYR A 153 -32.30 -6.00 -13.92
C TYR A 153 -32.44 -5.36 -12.52
N ALA A 154 -31.40 -4.72 -12.00
CA ALA A 154 -31.41 -4.04 -10.70
C ALA A 154 -32.45 -2.90 -10.65
N ARG A 155 -32.58 -2.11 -11.73
CA ARG A 155 -33.58 -1.05 -11.84
C ARG A 155 -34.99 -1.58 -11.91
N ALA A 156 -35.20 -2.71 -12.61
CA ALA A 156 -36.51 -3.36 -12.71
C ALA A 156 -36.94 -4.06 -11.40
N HIS A 157 -35.97 -4.40 -10.54
CA HIS A 157 -36.22 -5.15 -9.31
C HIS A 157 -35.51 -4.50 -8.10
N PRO A 158 -35.93 -3.28 -7.66
CA PRO A 158 -35.27 -2.57 -6.55
C PRO A 158 -35.23 -3.42 -5.28
N GLY A 159 -34.06 -3.44 -4.61
CA GLY A 159 -33.84 -4.17 -3.36
C GLY A 159 -33.82 -5.70 -3.49
N LYS A 160 -33.87 -6.27 -4.72
CA LYS A 160 -33.83 -7.72 -4.94
C LYS A 160 -32.42 -8.25 -5.17
N LEU A 161 -31.51 -7.42 -5.65
CA LEU A 161 -30.11 -7.77 -5.72
C LEU A 161 -29.42 -7.42 -4.40
N ASP A 162 -28.44 -8.23 -4.07
CA ASP A 162 -27.52 -7.98 -2.99
C ASP A 162 -26.07 -8.04 -3.47
N TYR A 163 -25.17 -7.46 -2.70
CA TYR A 163 -23.76 -7.53 -2.99
C TYR A 163 -22.95 -7.87 -1.74
N ALA A 164 -21.97 -8.74 -1.92
CA ALA A 164 -21.00 -9.07 -0.89
C ALA A 164 -19.90 -8.00 -0.77
N SER A 165 -19.35 -7.86 0.43
CA SER A 165 -18.06 -7.19 0.66
C SER A 165 -17.26 -7.94 1.71
N TYR A 166 -15.96 -7.70 1.77
CA TYR A 166 -15.09 -8.23 2.83
C TYR A 166 -15.04 -7.33 4.08
N GLY A 167 -16.03 -6.44 4.23
CA GLY A 167 -16.23 -5.58 5.39
C GLY A 167 -16.65 -4.16 5.02
N ALA A 168 -17.28 -3.47 5.97
CA ALA A 168 -17.68 -2.08 5.81
C ALA A 168 -16.46 -1.17 5.63
N GLY A 169 -16.55 -0.20 4.71
CA GLY A 169 -15.47 0.73 4.38
C GLY A 169 -14.35 0.15 3.51
N GLY A 170 -14.40 -1.14 3.16
CA GLY A 170 -13.47 -1.73 2.18
C GLY A 170 -13.77 -1.30 0.75
N SER A 171 -12.81 -1.53 -0.19
CA SER A 171 -12.96 -1.10 -1.58
C SER A 171 -14.18 -1.72 -2.26
N ALA A 172 -14.51 -2.98 -1.96
CA ALA A 172 -15.71 -3.65 -2.48
C ALA A 172 -17.01 -2.95 -2.06
N HIS A 173 -17.11 -2.57 -0.78
CA HIS A 173 -18.25 -1.83 -0.25
C HIS A 173 -18.36 -0.45 -0.91
N LEU A 174 -17.24 0.31 -0.94
CA LEU A 174 -17.25 1.65 -1.51
C LEU A 174 -17.48 1.65 -3.03
N ALA A 175 -17.01 0.61 -3.75
CA ALA A 175 -17.31 0.44 -5.17
C ALA A 175 -18.81 0.22 -5.40
N ALA A 176 -19.43 -0.64 -4.58
CA ALA A 176 -20.86 -0.89 -4.67
C ALA A 176 -21.70 0.35 -4.33
N GLU A 177 -21.35 1.09 -3.28
CA GLU A 177 -22.04 2.31 -2.90
C GLU A 177 -21.86 3.45 -3.95
N LEU A 178 -20.68 3.52 -4.55
CA LEU A 178 -20.43 4.45 -5.66
C LEU A 178 -21.31 4.08 -6.86
N LEU A 179 -21.36 2.79 -7.23
CA LEU A 179 -22.20 2.33 -8.33
C LEU A 179 -23.69 2.52 -8.03
N ARG A 180 -24.14 2.24 -6.80
CA ARG A 180 -25.52 2.48 -6.36
C ARG A 180 -25.95 3.91 -6.61
N ARG A 181 -25.09 4.87 -6.23
CA ARG A 181 -25.33 6.30 -6.43
C ARG A 181 -25.33 6.67 -7.92
N ASP A 182 -24.30 6.25 -8.65
CA ASP A 182 -24.05 6.73 -10.02
C ASP A 182 -25.01 6.09 -11.04
N ALA A 183 -25.41 4.82 -10.80
CA ALA A 183 -26.34 4.08 -11.66
C ALA A 183 -27.81 4.19 -11.23
N GLY A 184 -28.09 4.75 -10.05
CA GLY A 184 -29.45 4.87 -9.52
C GLY A 184 -30.10 3.51 -9.27
N ILE A 185 -29.34 2.52 -8.82
CA ILE A 185 -29.83 1.18 -8.48
C ILE A 185 -30.00 1.03 -6.97
N ASP A 186 -30.91 0.13 -6.57
CA ASP A 186 -31.09 -0.25 -5.17
C ASP A 186 -30.75 -1.73 -4.99
N TRP A 187 -29.72 -2.00 -4.17
CA TRP A 187 -29.25 -3.33 -3.79
C TRP A 187 -28.81 -3.39 -2.33
N VAL A 188 -28.75 -4.58 -1.76
CA VAL A 188 -28.55 -4.78 -0.33
C VAL A 188 -27.11 -5.17 -0.03
N HIS A 189 -26.49 -4.52 0.93
CA HIS A 189 -25.14 -4.85 1.39
C HIS A 189 -25.11 -6.07 2.31
N VAL A 190 -24.29 -7.07 1.99
CA VAL A 190 -24.02 -8.25 2.81
C VAL A 190 -22.53 -8.28 3.20
N PRO A 191 -22.16 -7.83 4.41
CA PRO A 191 -20.78 -7.80 4.85
C PRO A 191 -20.28 -9.17 5.32
N TYR A 192 -19.09 -9.57 4.88
CA TYR A 192 -18.36 -10.78 5.30
C TYR A 192 -17.08 -10.46 6.06
N LYS A 193 -16.59 -11.42 6.83
CA LYS A 193 -15.29 -11.33 7.51
C LYS A 193 -14.15 -11.77 6.57
N GLY A 194 -14.03 -11.10 5.41
CA GLY A 194 -13.01 -11.38 4.40
C GLY A 194 -13.58 -11.87 3.07
N GLY A 195 -12.72 -11.96 2.05
CA GLY A 195 -13.12 -12.31 0.67
C GLY A 195 -13.47 -13.79 0.48
N ALA A 196 -12.84 -14.71 1.21
CA ALA A 196 -13.06 -16.14 1.03
C ALA A 196 -14.50 -16.59 1.34
N PRO A 197 -15.13 -16.24 2.48
CA PRO A 197 -16.54 -16.56 2.72
C PRO A 197 -17.46 -15.85 1.72
N ALA A 198 -17.17 -14.61 1.30
CA ALA A 198 -17.97 -13.92 0.29
C ALA A 198 -17.97 -14.66 -1.06
N ILE A 199 -16.82 -15.16 -1.51
CA ILE A 199 -16.71 -15.97 -2.74
C ILE A 199 -17.46 -17.29 -2.59
N THR A 200 -17.39 -17.95 -1.43
CA THR A 200 -18.10 -19.21 -1.19
C THR A 200 -19.61 -19.04 -1.34
N ASP A 201 -20.17 -18.02 -0.72
CA ASP A 201 -21.60 -17.74 -0.78
C ASP A 201 -22.03 -17.24 -2.17
N LEU A 202 -21.19 -16.49 -2.86
CA LEU A 202 -21.43 -16.11 -4.25
C LEU A 202 -21.50 -17.33 -5.17
N LEU A 203 -20.56 -18.28 -5.04
CA LEU A 203 -20.57 -19.54 -5.80
C LEU A 203 -21.79 -20.40 -5.51
N ALA A 204 -22.30 -20.35 -4.28
CA ALA A 204 -23.51 -21.03 -3.85
C ALA A 204 -24.80 -20.29 -4.25
N GLY A 205 -24.72 -19.09 -4.85
CA GLY A 205 -25.87 -18.27 -5.22
C GLY A 205 -26.60 -17.64 -4.03
N GLN A 206 -25.95 -17.55 -2.85
CA GLN A 206 -26.52 -16.93 -1.65
C GLN A 206 -26.42 -15.40 -1.69
N VAL A 207 -25.55 -14.86 -2.53
CA VAL A 207 -25.44 -13.43 -2.85
C VAL A 207 -25.35 -13.26 -4.36
N SER A 208 -25.85 -12.12 -4.86
CA SER A 208 -26.05 -11.85 -6.28
C SER A 208 -24.81 -11.33 -6.99
N ALA A 209 -23.98 -10.53 -6.30
CA ALA A 209 -22.82 -9.87 -6.87
C ALA A 209 -21.70 -9.65 -5.83
N TYR A 210 -20.47 -9.47 -6.31
CA TYR A 210 -19.32 -9.12 -5.48
C TYR A 210 -18.28 -8.34 -6.27
N PHE A 211 -17.82 -7.23 -5.73
CA PHE A 211 -16.60 -6.56 -6.21
C PHE A 211 -15.37 -7.27 -5.63
N ALA A 212 -15.01 -8.39 -6.25
CA ALA A 212 -13.94 -9.25 -5.77
C ALA A 212 -12.55 -8.65 -6.00
N ASN A 213 -11.68 -8.78 -5.02
CA ASN A 213 -10.24 -8.59 -5.23
C ASN A 213 -9.76 -9.61 -6.29
N PRO A 214 -8.89 -9.23 -7.24
CA PRO A 214 -8.44 -10.12 -8.31
C PRO A 214 -7.86 -11.44 -7.81
N VAL A 215 -7.04 -11.42 -6.76
CA VAL A 215 -6.43 -12.63 -6.20
C VAL A 215 -7.48 -13.66 -5.78
N SER A 216 -8.64 -13.20 -5.30
CA SER A 216 -9.73 -14.09 -4.87
C SER A 216 -10.75 -14.39 -5.99
N GLY A 217 -10.99 -13.47 -6.92
CA GLY A 217 -12.02 -13.59 -7.94
C GLY A 217 -11.56 -14.18 -9.26
N LEU A 218 -10.37 -13.81 -9.72
CA LEU A 218 -9.85 -14.16 -11.04
C LEU A 218 -9.80 -15.68 -11.31
N PRO A 219 -9.35 -16.55 -10.38
CA PRO A 219 -9.35 -18.00 -10.63
C PRO A 219 -10.73 -18.59 -10.94
N TYR A 220 -11.78 -18.04 -10.33
CA TYR A 220 -13.15 -18.50 -10.56
C TYR A 220 -13.75 -17.94 -11.86
N VAL A 221 -13.32 -16.75 -12.27
CA VAL A 221 -13.65 -16.22 -13.61
C VAL A 221 -12.98 -17.06 -14.70
N GLN A 222 -11.69 -17.36 -14.56
CA GLN A 222 -10.93 -18.19 -15.50
C GLN A 222 -11.46 -19.62 -15.61
N SER A 223 -11.97 -20.18 -14.51
CA SER A 223 -12.60 -21.51 -14.50
C SER A 223 -14.07 -21.51 -14.95
N GLY A 224 -14.63 -20.35 -15.29
CA GLY A 224 -16.04 -20.21 -15.72
C GLY A 224 -17.09 -20.41 -14.62
N LYS A 225 -16.68 -20.52 -13.36
CA LYS A 225 -17.60 -20.63 -12.21
C LYS A 225 -18.28 -19.31 -11.85
N LEU A 226 -17.57 -18.20 -12.08
CA LEU A 226 -18.10 -16.84 -11.96
C LEU A 226 -17.99 -16.14 -13.31
N ARG A 227 -18.87 -15.17 -13.54
CA ARG A 227 -18.81 -14.25 -14.68
C ARG A 227 -18.34 -12.90 -14.22
N ALA A 228 -17.28 -12.35 -14.87
CA ALA A 228 -16.87 -10.97 -14.72
C ALA A 228 -17.73 -10.08 -15.60
N LEU A 229 -18.38 -9.07 -15.04
CA LEU A 229 -19.22 -8.11 -15.76
C LEU A 229 -18.48 -6.81 -16.06
N ALA A 230 -17.67 -6.33 -15.12
CA ALA A 230 -16.86 -5.13 -15.28
C ALA A 230 -15.67 -5.14 -14.32
N THR A 231 -14.68 -4.27 -14.57
CA THR A 231 -13.58 -3.98 -13.64
C THR A 231 -13.65 -2.54 -13.16
N THR A 232 -13.09 -2.26 -11.99
CA THR A 232 -13.22 -0.95 -11.33
C THR A 232 -12.06 0.00 -11.62
N GLY A 233 -11.09 -0.43 -12.42
CA GLY A 233 -9.91 0.37 -12.78
C GLY A 233 -10.19 1.44 -13.84
N ALA A 234 -9.22 2.32 -14.04
CA ALA A 234 -9.26 3.33 -15.09
C ALA A 234 -9.14 2.74 -16.50
N ARG A 235 -8.58 1.54 -16.62
CA ARG A 235 -8.37 0.78 -17.86
C ARG A 235 -8.66 -0.69 -17.61
N ARG A 236 -8.87 -1.46 -18.69
CA ARG A 236 -9.07 -2.91 -18.61
C ARG A 236 -7.87 -3.60 -17.98
N MET A 237 -8.15 -4.66 -17.23
CA MET A 237 -7.10 -5.50 -16.65
C MET A 237 -6.42 -6.33 -17.75
N GLU A 238 -5.08 -6.39 -17.73
CA GLU A 238 -4.32 -7.25 -18.66
C GLU A 238 -4.73 -8.73 -18.55
N ALA A 239 -5.14 -9.18 -17.35
CA ALA A 239 -5.61 -10.54 -17.11
C ALA A 239 -7.04 -10.82 -17.63
N LEU A 240 -7.82 -9.77 -17.94
CA LEU A 240 -9.20 -9.83 -18.42
C LEU A 240 -9.44 -8.79 -19.51
N PRO A 241 -8.76 -8.90 -20.68
CA PRO A 241 -8.79 -7.87 -21.73
C PRO A 241 -10.17 -7.66 -22.35
N ASP A 242 -11.03 -8.67 -22.32
CA ASP A 242 -12.39 -8.61 -22.89
C ASP A 242 -13.43 -8.04 -21.90
N VAL A 243 -13.09 -7.92 -20.62
CA VAL A 243 -14.01 -7.39 -19.60
C VAL A 243 -13.89 -5.86 -19.56
N PRO A 244 -15.00 -5.13 -19.81
CA PRO A 244 -14.97 -3.67 -19.81
C PRO A 244 -14.72 -3.11 -18.40
N THR A 245 -14.28 -1.87 -18.34
CA THR A 245 -14.32 -1.11 -17.08
C THR A 245 -15.70 -0.52 -16.87
N VAL A 246 -16.06 -0.22 -15.61
CA VAL A 246 -17.27 0.54 -15.30
C VAL A 246 -17.23 1.93 -15.99
N ARG A 247 -16.05 2.50 -16.19
CA ARG A 247 -15.86 3.77 -16.94
C ARG A 247 -16.24 3.65 -18.41
N GLU A 248 -15.85 2.55 -19.08
CA GLU A 248 -16.20 2.27 -20.48
C GLU A 248 -17.71 2.08 -20.63
N SER A 249 -18.39 1.58 -19.59
CA SER A 249 -19.86 1.40 -19.56
C SER A 249 -20.64 2.68 -19.22
N GLY A 250 -20.02 3.88 -19.36
CA GLY A 250 -20.72 5.17 -19.26
C GLY A 250 -20.48 5.93 -17.96
N TYR A 251 -19.87 5.36 -16.94
CA TYR A 251 -19.61 5.99 -15.65
C TYR A 251 -18.19 6.56 -15.61
N LYS A 252 -17.96 7.65 -16.33
CA LYS A 252 -16.63 8.22 -16.66
C LYS A 252 -15.74 8.52 -15.45
N ASP A 253 -16.32 8.87 -14.31
CA ASP A 253 -15.59 9.20 -13.08
C ASP A 253 -15.47 8.02 -12.12
N PHE A 254 -15.95 6.83 -12.54
CA PHE A 254 -15.87 5.64 -11.70
C PHE A 254 -14.47 5.05 -11.73
N GLU A 255 -13.85 4.98 -10.57
CA GLU A 255 -12.58 4.28 -10.35
C GLU A 255 -12.46 3.90 -8.89
N VAL A 256 -12.32 2.62 -8.61
CA VAL A 256 -12.08 2.11 -7.26
C VAL A 256 -11.00 1.04 -7.34
N VAL A 257 -9.82 1.38 -6.84
CA VAL A 257 -8.70 0.45 -6.82
C VAL A 257 -8.25 0.19 -5.39
N GLU A 258 -8.04 -1.06 -5.05
CA GLU A 258 -7.18 -1.37 -3.92
C GLU A 258 -5.75 -1.04 -4.29
N TRP A 259 -4.97 -0.68 -3.33
CA TRP A 259 -3.56 -0.37 -3.53
C TRP A 259 -2.74 -0.81 -2.33
N ASN A 260 -1.46 -1.05 -2.55
CA ASN A 260 -0.51 -1.18 -1.46
C ASN A 260 0.63 -0.19 -1.65
N GLY A 261 1.06 0.42 -0.56
CA GLY A 261 2.12 1.41 -0.57
C GLY A 261 2.93 1.44 0.73
N PHE A 262 4.09 2.01 0.62
CA PHE A 262 5.05 2.13 1.70
C PHE A 262 5.06 3.52 2.29
N PHE A 263 5.14 3.59 3.62
CA PHE A 263 5.26 4.82 4.37
C PHE A 263 6.42 4.71 5.37
N ALA A 264 7.10 5.81 5.59
CA ALA A 264 8.14 5.95 6.61
C ALA A 264 7.67 6.90 7.72
N PRO A 265 8.27 6.86 8.93
CA PRO A 265 8.06 7.88 9.95
C PRO A 265 8.41 9.28 9.44
N ALA A 266 7.67 10.29 9.88
CA ALA A 266 8.02 11.67 9.62
C ALA A 266 9.44 11.99 10.14
N GLY A 267 10.18 12.83 9.39
CA GLY A 267 11.58 13.14 9.70
C GLY A 267 12.59 12.15 9.15
N THR A 268 12.17 11.09 8.44
CA THR A 268 13.10 10.21 7.71
C THR A 268 13.85 11.04 6.65
N PRO A 269 15.21 10.98 6.59
CA PRO A 269 15.99 11.78 5.65
C PRO A 269 15.57 11.55 4.19
N GLN A 270 15.50 12.60 3.39
CA GLN A 270 15.05 12.52 1.99
C GLN A 270 15.86 11.53 1.16
N ALA A 271 17.18 11.49 1.31
CA ALA A 271 18.03 10.53 0.61
C ALA A 271 17.70 9.05 0.93
N VAL A 272 17.22 8.78 2.14
CA VAL A 272 16.73 7.45 2.55
C VAL A 272 15.39 7.14 1.88
N ILE A 273 14.45 8.09 1.86
CA ILE A 273 13.16 7.97 1.15
C ILE A 273 13.42 7.70 -0.33
N ASP A 274 14.30 8.46 -0.97
CA ASP A 274 14.62 8.33 -2.40
C ASP A 274 15.23 6.95 -2.70
N ARG A 275 16.13 6.46 -1.85
CA ARG A 275 16.76 5.15 -2.00
C ARG A 275 15.73 4.01 -1.87
N LEU A 276 14.83 4.09 -0.89
CA LEU A 276 13.75 3.13 -0.69
C LEU A 276 12.76 3.15 -1.86
N SER A 277 12.32 4.34 -2.25
CA SER A 277 11.41 4.55 -3.38
C SER A 277 11.98 3.99 -4.67
N SER A 278 13.24 4.30 -4.99
CA SER A 278 13.92 3.80 -6.19
C SER A 278 13.97 2.27 -6.21
N ALA A 279 14.23 1.62 -5.07
CA ALA A 279 14.25 0.17 -4.98
C ALA A 279 12.87 -0.46 -5.23
N VAL A 280 11.79 0.15 -4.72
CA VAL A 280 10.42 -0.31 -4.98
C VAL A 280 10.06 -0.13 -6.46
N GLN A 281 10.38 1.03 -7.05
CA GLN A 281 10.14 1.34 -8.46
C GLN A 281 10.86 0.34 -9.38
N GLU A 282 12.12 0.05 -9.11
CA GLU A 282 12.91 -0.88 -9.89
C GLU A 282 12.41 -2.32 -9.74
N ALA A 283 12.07 -2.74 -8.51
CA ALA A 283 11.51 -4.06 -8.25
C ALA A 283 10.22 -4.32 -9.03
N THR A 284 9.30 -3.35 -9.05
CA THR A 284 8.01 -3.49 -9.75
C THR A 284 8.16 -3.48 -11.28
N ARG A 285 9.26 -2.93 -11.81
CA ARG A 285 9.59 -2.92 -13.25
C ARG A 285 10.29 -4.18 -13.73
N GLN A 286 10.85 -5.01 -12.83
CA GLN A 286 11.52 -6.26 -13.20
C GLN A 286 10.54 -7.18 -13.96
N PRO A 287 10.92 -7.75 -15.13
CA PRO A 287 10.01 -8.53 -15.97
C PRO A 287 9.34 -9.69 -15.22
N GLU A 288 10.08 -10.43 -14.40
CA GLU A 288 9.56 -11.58 -13.65
C GLU A 288 8.58 -11.14 -12.54
N VAL A 289 8.86 -10.02 -11.84
CA VAL A 289 7.97 -9.45 -10.83
C VAL A 289 6.68 -8.95 -11.51
N ARG A 290 6.81 -8.20 -12.61
CA ARG A 290 5.68 -7.70 -13.39
C ARG A 290 4.81 -8.85 -13.88
N LYS A 291 5.40 -9.86 -14.52
CA LYS A 291 4.68 -11.04 -15.04
C LYS A 291 3.89 -11.74 -13.94
N ARG A 292 4.49 -11.90 -12.76
CA ARG A 292 3.83 -12.54 -11.61
C ARG A 292 2.67 -11.70 -11.10
N LEU A 293 2.86 -10.39 -10.93
CA LEU A 293 1.81 -9.47 -10.48
C LEU A 293 0.63 -9.46 -11.45
N VAL A 294 0.90 -9.24 -12.75
CA VAL A 294 -0.14 -9.21 -13.80
C VAL A 294 -0.90 -10.53 -13.89
N GLY A 295 -0.22 -11.67 -13.77
CA GLY A 295 -0.86 -12.99 -13.74
C GLY A 295 -1.83 -13.18 -12.56
N MET A 296 -1.66 -12.41 -11.49
CA MET A 296 -2.56 -12.37 -10.33
C MET A 296 -3.64 -11.27 -10.45
N GLY A 297 -3.71 -10.55 -11.58
CA GLY A 297 -4.60 -9.41 -11.76
C GLY A 297 -4.18 -8.15 -11.00
N ILE A 298 -2.90 -8.06 -10.62
CA ILE A 298 -2.30 -6.94 -9.87
C ILE A 298 -1.53 -6.06 -10.86
N GLU A 299 -1.78 -4.76 -10.81
CA GLU A 299 -1.06 -3.78 -11.63
C GLU A 299 0.19 -3.28 -10.87
N PRO A 300 1.42 -3.51 -11.38
CA PRO A 300 2.61 -2.90 -10.84
C PRO A 300 2.58 -1.39 -11.11
N VAL A 301 2.84 -0.59 -10.06
CA VAL A 301 2.88 0.88 -10.13
C VAL A 301 4.30 1.38 -9.95
N GLY A 302 4.85 1.33 -8.74
CA GLY A 302 6.18 1.81 -8.44
C GLY A 302 6.34 3.28 -8.80
N ASN A 303 5.58 4.15 -8.16
CA ASN A 303 5.65 5.60 -8.37
C ASN A 303 6.58 6.30 -7.38
N SER A 304 6.88 7.57 -7.65
CA SER A 304 7.66 8.44 -6.77
C SER A 304 6.88 8.80 -5.49
N PRO A 305 7.57 9.26 -4.43
CA PRO A 305 6.93 9.75 -3.21
C PRO A 305 5.92 10.88 -3.48
N GLN A 306 6.24 11.79 -4.40
CA GLN A 306 5.36 12.90 -4.77
C GLN A 306 4.11 12.43 -5.51
N GLU A 307 4.24 11.51 -6.46
CA GLU A 307 3.09 10.92 -7.17
C GLU A 307 2.20 10.14 -6.20
N PHE A 308 2.81 9.40 -5.26
CA PHE A 308 2.05 8.68 -4.24
C PHE A 308 1.32 9.65 -3.30
N ARG A 309 1.94 10.77 -2.91
CA ARG A 309 1.27 11.84 -2.14
C ARG A 309 0.04 12.36 -2.89
N THR A 310 0.20 12.73 -4.15
CA THR A 310 -0.89 13.24 -5.00
C THR A 310 -2.03 12.21 -5.12
N PHE A 311 -1.68 10.92 -5.29
CA PHE A 311 -2.66 9.84 -5.31
C PHE A 311 -3.45 9.76 -3.99
N LEU A 312 -2.76 9.77 -2.83
CA LEU A 312 -3.39 9.71 -1.51
C LEU A 312 -4.34 10.88 -1.26
N ASP A 313 -3.92 12.09 -1.61
CA ASP A 313 -4.74 13.30 -1.45
C ASP A 313 -6.04 13.19 -2.27
N GLY A 314 -5.94 12.66 -3.50
CA GLY A 314 -7.09 12.35 -4.33
C GLY A 314 -8.01 11.27 -3.73
N GLN A 315 -7.44 10.20 -3.21
CA GLN A 315 -8.20 9.12 -2.55
C GLN A 315 -8.98 9.65 -1.33
N ILE A 316 -8.32 10.40 -0.46
CA ILE A 316 -8.94 10.93 0.75
C ILE A 316 -10.05 11.91 0.43
N SER A 317 -9.83 12.83 -0.51
CA SER A 317 -10.86 13.77 -0.97
C SER A 317 -12.07 13.03 -1.51
N ARG A 318 -11.87 12.06 -2.39
CA ARG A 318 -12.92 11.28 -3.03
C ARG A 318 -13.74 10.47 -2.03
N TRP A 319 -13.07 9.70 -1.18
CA TRP A 319 -13.75 8.86 -0.19
C TRP A 319 -14.42 9.69 0.89
N GLY A 320 -13.83 10.82 1.29
CA GLY A 320 -14.47 11.76 2.20
C GLY A 320 -15.79 12.30 1.66
N ALA A 321 -15.85 12.66 0.39
CA ALA A 321 -17.08 13.11 -0.27
C ALA A 321 -18.14 11.98 -0.32
N LEU A 322 -17.76 10.76 -0.70
CA LEU A 322 -18.68 9.60 -0.79
C LEU A 322 -19.21 9.21 0.59
N VAL A 323 -18.33 9.09 1.58
CA VAL A 323 -18.68 8.74 2.96
C VAL A 323 -19.70 9.71 3.54
N LYS A 324 -19.46 11.02 3.34
CA LYS A 324 -20.37 12.08 3.81
C LYS A 324 -21.73 12.01 3.09
N ALA A 325 -21.72 11.86 1.75
CA ALA A 325 -22.94 11.83 0.94
C ALA A 325 -23.83 10.62 1.28
N ASN A 326 -23.23 9.45 1.48
CA ASN A 326 -23.96 8.19 1.74
C ASN A 326 -24.09 7.85 3.24
N ARG A 327 -23.62 8.73 4.15
CA ARG A 327 -23.63 8.53 5.60
C ARG A 327 -23.01 7.17 6.01
N ILE A 328 -21.94 6.78 5.34
CA ILE A 328 -21.25 5.53 5.63
C ILE A 328 -20.57 5.64 7.00
N THR A 329 -20.84 4.68 7.88
CA THR A 329 -20.19 4.55 9.19
C THR A 329 -19.47 3.22 9.27
N VAL A 330 -18.42 3.18 10.08
CA VAL A 330 -17.72 1.95 10.48
C VAL A 330 -17.71 1.91 12.01
N ASP A 331 -18.36 0.93 12.56
CA ASP A 331 -18.41 0.68 14.01
C ASP A 331 -17.16 -0.05 14.48
#